data_600958e364af423a82b84c2b5722c024
#
_entry.id   600958e364af423a82b84c2b5722c024
#
_cell.length_a   1.000
_cell.length_b   1.000
_cell.length_c   1.000
_cell.angle_alpha   90.00
_cell.angle_beta   90.00
_cell.angle_gamma   90.00
#
_symmetry.space_group_name_H-M   'P 1'
#
loop_
_entity.id
_entity.type
_entity.pdbx_description
1 polymer ?
#
loop_
_entity_poly.entity_id
_entity_poly.type
_entity_poly.pdbx_seq_one_letter_code
_entity_poly.pdbx_strand_id
1 'polypeptide(L)' 'MTKETLILRISTYLQKHKQAGDTLEGVARWWMMNQLVSDSLIEVKEALERLKAQGVISARKSPDGRTLYFINNPNH' A
#
# COMPACT_ATOMS: atom_id res chain seq x y z
N MET A 1 13.36 -11.73 0.24
CA MET A 1 11.89 -11.67 0.18
C MET A 1 11.47 -11.27 -1.22
N THR A 2 10.44 -11.90 -1.75
CA THR A 2 10.03 -11.64 -3.13
C THR A 2 9.10 -10.43 -3.22
N LYS A 3 9.01 -9.87 -4.41
CA LYS A 3 8.09 -8.78 -4.67
C LYS A 3 6.64 -9.22 -4.45
N GLU A 4 6.32 -10.46 -4.77
CA GLU A 4 4.98 -10.99 -4.54
C GLU A 4 4.62 -11.02 -3.06
N THR A 5 5.58 -11.36 -2.22
CA THR A 5 5.34 -11.35 -0.77
C THR A 5 5.07 -9.93 -0.29
N LEU A 6 5.83 -8.96 -0.77
CA LEU A 6 5.63 -7.56 -0.41
C LEU A 6 4.24 -7.09 -0.84
N ILE A 7 3.85 -7.42 -2.08
CA ILE A 7 2.55 -7.03 -2.62
C ILE A 7 1.43 -7.62 -1.77
N LEU A 8 1.54 -8.89 -1.41
CA LEU A 8 0.53 -9.57 -0.61
C LEU A 8 0.41 -8.95 0.78
N ARG A 9 1.53 -8.64 1.41
CA ARG A 9 1.50 -8.06 2.74
C ARG A 9 0.95 -6.65 2.75
N ILE A 10 1.27 -5.85 1.74
CA ILE A 10 0.71 -4.51 1.62
C ILE A 10 -0.80 -4.59 1.43
N SER A 11 -1.25 -5.48 0.58
CA SER A 11 -2.68 -5.69 0.35
C SER A 11 -3.39 -6.05 1.67
N THR A 12 -2.81 -6.96 2.45
CA THR A 12 -3.37 -7.35 3.74
C THR A 12 -3.41 -6.17 4.71
N TYR A 13 -2.35 -5.38 4.75
CA TYR A 13 -2.29 -4.20 5.61
C TYR A 13 -3.40 -3.21 5.25
N LEU A 14 -3.58 -2.94 3.96
CA LEU A 14 -4.60 -1.99 3.53
C LEU A 14 -6.01 -2.52 3.76
N GLN A 15 -6.19 -3.84 3.73
CA GLN A 15 -7.49 -4.42 4.06
C GLN A 15 -7.87 -4.16 5.51
N LYS A 16 -6.90 -4.09 6.40
CA LYS A 16 -7.17 -3.78 7.80
C LYS A 16 -7.47 -2.30 8.01
N HIS A 17 -7.17 -1.46 7.03
CA HIS A 17 -7.38 -0.02 7.13
C HIS A 17 -8.26 0.48 5.99
N LYS A 18 -9.32 -0.28 5.67
CA LYS A 18 -10.15 -0.01 4.49
C LYS A 18 -10.70 1.39 4.42
N GLN A 19 -11.09 1.95 5.54
CA GLN A 19 -11.77 3.24 5.55
C GLN A 19 -10.79 4.40 5.54
N ALA A 20 -9.66 4.23 6.21
CA ALA A 20 -8.69 5.31 6.32
C ALA A 20 -7.68 5.33 5.18
N GLY A 21 -7.35 4.15 4.65
CA GLY A 21 -6.25 4.04 3.70
C GLY A 21 -4.93 4.42 4.32
N ASP A 22 -3.92 4.61 3.50
CA ASP A 22 -2.63 5.08 3.99
C ASP A 22 -1.85 5.71 2.85
N THR A 23 -0.83 6.49 3.21
CA THR A 23 0.07 7.10 2.24
C THR A 23 1.21 6.14 1.91
N LEU A 24 1.96 6.46 0.86
CA LEU A 24 3.17 5.70 0.53
C LEU A 24 4.12 5.64 1.73
N GLU A 25 4.32 6.77 2.38
CA GLU A 25 5.23 6.85 3.52
C GLU A 25 4.74 6.00 4.70
N GLY A 26 3.42 6.01 4.94
CA GLY A 26 2.84 5.21 6.00
C GLY A 26 3.00 3.72 5.75
N VAL A 27 2.72 3.28 4.53
CA VAL A 27 2.89 1.88 4.15
C VAL A 27 4.35 1.47 4.25
N ALA A 28 5.27 2.32 3.77
CA ALA A 28 6.69 2.01 3.81
C ALA A 28 7.20 1.91 5.25
N ARG A 29 6.74 2.83 6.12
CA ARG A 29 7.12 2.80 7.53
C ARG A 29 6.65 1.51 8.20
N TRP A 30 5.40 1.14 7.96
CA TRP A 30 4.86 -0.10 8.50
C TRP A 30 5.69 -1.29 8.05
N TRP A 31 6.01 -1.34 6.76
CA TRP A 31 6.78 -2.45 6.18
C TRP A 31 8.15 -2.56 6.83
N MET A 32 8.88 -1.45 6.92
CA MET A 32 10.21 -1.46 7.48
C MET A 32 10.21 -1.86 8.95
N MET A 33 9.22 -1.39 9.70
CA MET A 33 9.12 -1.73 11.11
C MET A 33 8.83 -3.21 11.32
N ASN A 34 8.00 -3.78 10.47
CA ASN A 34 7.59 -5.18 10.62
C ASN A 34 8.67 -6.16 10.18
N GLN A 35 9.46 -5.78 9.19
CA GLN A 35 10.47 -6.67 8.63
C GLN A 35 11.88 -6.41 9.15
N LEU A 36 12.08 -5.27 9.80
CA LEU A 36 13.40 -4.88 10.31
C LEU A 36 14.43 -4.81 9.18
N VAL A 37 14.00 -4.45 7.99
CA VAL A 37 14.87 -4.29 6.82
C VAL A 37 14.64 -2.92 6.22
N SER A 38 15.65 -2.44 5.50
CA SER A 38 15.62 -1.13 4.86
C SER A 38 15.16 -1.26 3.42
N ASP A 39 13.92 -1.61 3.22
CA ASP A 39 13.38 -1.58 1.87
C ASP A 39 13.18 -0.14 1.45
N SER A 40 13.44 0.14 0.19
CA SER A 40 13.34 1.50 -0.30
C SER A 40 11.89 1.89 -0.53
N LEU A 41 11.63 3.19 -0.47
CA LEU A 41 10.33 3.72 -0.85
C LEU A 41 9.98 3.35 -2.28
N ILE A 42 10.99 3.22 -3.14
CA ILE A 42 10.80 2.85 -4.54
C ILE A 42 10.16 1.47 -4.64
N GLU A 43 10.64 0.51 -3.87
CA GLU A 43 10.09 -0.84 -3.91
C GLU A 43 8.65 -0.89 -3.42
N VAL A 44 8.36 -0.17 -2.34
CA VAL A 44 6.99 -0.10 -1.83
C VAL A 44 6.09 0.60 -2.83
N LYS A 45 6.58 1.67 -3.45
CA LYS A 45 5.81 2.39 -4.45
C LYS A 45 5.50 1.51 -5.66
N GLU A 46 6.48 0.72 -6.10
CA GLU A 46 6.26 -0.20 -7.23
C GLU A 46 5.21 -1.24 -6.88
N ALA A 47 5.23 -1.75 -5.66
CA ALA A 47 4.22 -2.71 -5.22
C ALA A 47 2.83 -2.09 -5.22
N LEU A 48 2.72 -0.85 -4.72
CA LEU A 48 1.44 -0.14 -4.72
C LEU A 48 0.94 0.12 -6.13
N GLU A 49 1.84 0.53 -7.04
CA GLU A 49 1.46 0.76 -8.43
C GLU A 49 0.99 -0.52 -9.09
N ARG A 50 1.61 -1.64 -8.77
CA ARG A 50 1.19 -2.93 -9.32
C ARG A 50 -0.20 -3.31 -8.83
N LEU A 51 -0.46 -3.15 -7.53
CA LEU A 51 -1.77 -3.42 -6.97
C LEU A 51 -2.83 -2.51 -7.58
N LYS A 52 -2.48 -1.25 -7.81
CA LYS A 52 -3.38 -0.30 -8.45
C LYS A 52 -3.70 -0.72 -9.88
N ALA A 53 -2.69 -1.15 -10.63
CA ALA A 53 -2.88 -1.61 -12.01
C ALA A 53 -3.74 -2.85 -12.07
N GLN A 54 -3.69 -3.70 -11.05
CA GLN A 54 -4.49 -4.91 -10.97
C GLN A 54 -5.91 -4.65 -10.45
N GLY A 55 -6.21 -3.42 -10.05
CA GLY A 55 -7.53 -3.08 -9.54
C GLY A 55 -7.76 -3.51 -8.10
N VAL A 56 -6.71 -3.93 -7.40
CA VAL A 56 -6.84 -4.35 -6.00
C VAL A 56 -6.95 -3.15 -5.08
N ILE A 57 -6.28 -2.06 -5.42
CA ILE A 57 -6.33 -0.82 -4.65
C ILE A 57 -6.60 0.35 -5.56
N SER A 58 -7.01 1.46 -4.98
CA SER A 58 -7.16 2.72 -5.69
C SER A 58 -6.42 3.82 -4.93
N ALA A 59 -6.14 4.91 -5.64
CA ALA A 59 -5.42 6.04 -5.07
C ALA A 59 -6.30 7.27 -5.16
N ARG A 60 -6.29 8.09 -4.10
CA ARG A 60 -7.01 9.35 -4.05
C ARG A 60 -6.13 10.43 -3.48
N LYS A 61 -6.32 11.63 -3.95
CA LYS A 61 -5.65 12.78 -3.34
C LYS A 61 -6.45 13.31 -2.18
N SER A 62 -5.78 13.50 -1.05
CA SER A 62 -6.42 14.15 0.09
C SER A 62 -6.39 15.66 -0.09
N PRO A 63 -7.17 16.43 0.70
CA PRO A 63 -7.18 17.88 0.58
C PRO A 63 -5.82 18.54 0.78
N ASP A 64 -4.91 17.92 1.53
CA ASP A 64 -3.58 18.48 1.76
C ASP A 64 -2.57 18.08 0.68
N GLY A 65 -3.01 17.44 -0.40
CA GLY A 65 -2.16 17.11 -1.53
C GLY A 65 -1.47 15.77 -1.44
N ARG A 66 -1.72 14.99 -0.41
CA ARG A 66 -1.14 13.66 -0.29
C ARG A 66 -1.94 12.64 -1.07
N THR A 67 -1.25 11.60 -1.53
CA THR A 67 -1.93 10.47 -2.15
C THR A 67 -2.19 9.40 -1.09
N LEU A 68 -3.44 8.98 -0.99
CA LEU A 68 -3.84 7.90 -0.08
C LEU A 68 -4.21 6.67 -0.90
N TYR A 69 -3.79 5.52 -0.43
CA TYR A 69 -4.06 4.24 -1.08
C TYR A 69 -5.08 3.47 -0.25
N PHE A 70 -6.10 2.96 -0.92
CA PHE A 70 -7.21 2.25 -0.29
C PHE A 70 -7.41 0.91 -0.95
N ILE A 71 -7.79 -0.08 -0.15
CA ILE A 71 -8.18 -1.36 -0.72
C ILE A 71 -9.51 -1.20 -1.46
N ASN A 72 -9.61 -1.78 -2.64
CA ASN A 72 -10.87 -1.84 -3.33
C ASN A 72 -11.67 -3.00 -2.80
N ASN A 73 -12.97 -2.80 -2.65
CA ASN A 73 -13.84 -3.85 -2.21
C ASN A 73 -14.80 -4.18 -3.35
N PRO A 74 -14.53 -5.24 -4.09
CA PRO A 74 -15.34 -5.56 -5.27
C PRO A 74 -16.71 -6.14 -4.96
N ASN A 75 -17.01 -6.38 -3.71
CA ASN A 75 -18.21 -7.12 -3.33
C ASN A 75 -19.34 -6.26 -2.80
N HIS A 76 -19.42 -5.03 -3.26
CA HIS A 76 -20.57 -4.23 -2.82
C HIS A 76 -20.97 -3.23 -3.85
#